data_9c4b82c0de964bc35b40d3dc7f6483b9
#
_entry.id   9c4b82c0de964bc35b40d3dc7f6483b9
#
_cell.length_a   1.000
_cell.length_b   1.000
_cell.length_c   1.000
_cell.angle_alpha   90.00
_cell.angle_beta   90.00
_cell.angle_gamma   90.00
#
_symmetry.space_group_name_H-M   'P 1'
#
loop_
_entity.id
_entity.type
_entity.pdbx_description
1 polymer ?
#
loop_
_entity_poly.entity_id
_entity_poly.type
_entity_poly.pdbx_seq_one_letter_code
_entity_poly.pdbx_strand_id
1 'polypeptide(L)'
;MRWTLKPSVDEHKVQHLVDALAVDRSIAHLLVQRGIETFEEAKAFFRPKIEDLHNPFLMKDMDKAVERIERALATNERILVYGDYDVDGTTSVALMATYLETKTDQIATYIPDRFEEGYGVSYKGIDYAIDNDFTLIVALDCGVKAVDKVQYAKDKGVDFIICDHHRPGDKLPQAVAVLDPKRADCTYPFKELCGCGVGFKLIHALGHNQGESLKDFLPYLDLVATAIGADIVPIVGENRILAYHGVRVMNASPRPGFQALIKNIKKTTL
;
A
#
# COMPACT_ATOMS: atom_id res chain seq x y z
N MET A 1 24.54 14.92 -18.15
CA MET A 1 24.18 14.81 -16.71
C MET A 1 24.92 15.90 -15.94
N ARG A 2 24.26 16.71 -15.13
CA ARG A 2 24.90 17.78 -14.32
C ARG A 2 24.87 17.34 -12.85
N TRP A 3 26.04 17.19 -12.24
CA TRP A 3 26.17 16.91 -10.82
C TRP A 3 25.89 18.18 -10.01
N THR A 4 25.08 18.07 -8.97
CA THR A 4 24.81 19.16 -8.03
C THR A 4 25.07 18.65 -6.62
N LEU A 5 25.91 19.35 -5.88
CA LEU A 5 26.12 19.03 -4.47
C LEU A 5 24.89 19.42 -3.65
N LYS A 6 24.51 18.57 -2.70
CA LYS A 6 23.49 18.94 -1.73
C LYS A 6 23.98 20.14 -0.89
N PRO A 7 23.08 21.00 -0.40
CA PRO A 7 23.46 22.06 0.53
C PRO A 7 24.18 21.48 1.75
N SER A 8 25.10 22.29 2.32
CA SER A 8 25.73 21.97 3.61
C SER A 8 24.67 21.90 4.70
N VAL A 9 24.87 21.00 5.65
CA VAL A 9 24.01 20.89 6.82
C VAL A 9 24.55 21.72 7.97
N ASP A 10 23.68 21.95 8.97
CA ASP A 10 24.08 22.63 10.19
C ASP A 10 25.06 21.74 11.01
N GLU A 11 26.30 22.21 11.15
CA GLU A 11 27.37 21.50 11.85
C GLU A 11 27.09 21.31 13.34
N HIS A 12 26.32 22.19 13.98
CA HIS A 12 25.89 22.01 15.37
C HIS A 12 24.96 20.81 15.52
N LYS A 13 24.03 20.60 14.55
CA LYS A 13 23.15 19.43 14.52
C LYS A 13 23.94 18.15 14.28
N VAL A 14 24.94 18.20 13.39
CA VAL A 14 25.84 17.05 13.16
C VAL A 14 26.57 16.67 14.45
N GLN A 15 27.20 17.67 15.13
CA GLN A 15 27.92 17.41 16.36
C GLN A 15 27.00 16.88 17.48
N HIS A 16 25.78 17.46 17.58
CA HIS A 16 24.78 16.97 18.54
C HIS A 16 24.44 15.48 18.33
N LEU A 17 24.27 15.04 17.08
CA LEU A 17 24.01 13.62 16.79
C LEU A 17 25.24 12.73 17.02
N VAL A 18 26.45 13.21 16.74
CA VAL A 18 27.70 12.47 17.08
C VAL A 18 27.73 12.18 18.57
N ASP A 19 27.48 13.19 19.41
CA ASP A 19 27.53 13.06 20.85
C ASP A 19 26.38 12.20 21.42
N ALA A 20 25.16 12.38 20.88
CA ALA A 20 23.97 11.68 21.35
C ALA A 20 23.91 10.21 20.93
N LEU A 21 24.44 9.86 19.75
CA LEU A 21 24.36 8.50 19.19
C LEU A 21 25.67 7.73 19.29
N ALA A 22 26.79 8.38 19.62
CA ALA A 22 28.14 7.84 19.56
C ALA A 22 28.48 7.21 18.20
N VAL A 23 28.09 7.88 17.11
CA VAL A 23 28.35 7.46 15.72
C VAL A 23 29.42 8.32 15.06
N ASP A 24 30.00 7.79 13.96
CA ASP A 24 30.93 8.57 13.13
C ASP A 24 30.25 9.83 12.58
N ARG A 25 31.05 10.90 12.45
CA ARG A 25 30.59 12.20 11.94
C ARG A 25 29.94 12.11 10.57
N SER A 26 30.43 11.21 9.69
CA SER A 26 29.87 10.99 8.37
C SER A 26 28.45 10.41 8.45
N ILE A 27 28.19 9.53 9.39
CA ILE A 27 26.85 8.97 9.64
C ILE A 27 25.92 10.06 10.16
N ALA A 28 26.36 10.85 11.18
CA ALA A 28 25.58 11.95 11.70
C ALA A 28 25.24 12.98 10.61
N HIS A 29 26.23 13.34 9.76
CA HIS A 29 26.03 14.24 8.63
C HIS A 29 24.96 13.72 7.65
N LEU A 30 25.01 12.42 7.30
CA LEU A 30 24.00 11.79 6.43
C LEU A 30 22.59 11.75 7.07
N LEU A 31 22.49 11.61 8.39
CA LEU A 31 21.22 11.69 9.11
C LEU A 31 20.63 13.09 9.05
N VAL A 32 21.45 14.11 9.36
CA VAL A 32 21.00 15.52 9.26
C VAL A 32 20.58 15.88 7.83
N GLN A 33 21.29 15.40 6.80
CA GLN A 33 20.88 15.57 5.39
C GLN A 33 19.53 14.94 5.06
N ARG A 34 19.04 14.01 5.87
CA ARG A 34 17.73 13.36 5.76
C ARG A 34 16.68 13.98 6.67
N GLY A 35 17.02 15.08 7.37
CA GLY A 35 16.13 15.74 8.33
C GLY A 35 15.98 14.99 9.65
N ILE A 36 16.93 14.12 9.98
CA ILE A 36 17.00 13.41 11.27
C ILE A 36 18.02 14.16 12.14
N GLU A 37 17.54 14.89 13.13
CA GLU A 37 18.33 15.87 13.86
C GLU A 37 18.42 15.59 15.37
N THR A 38 17.58 14.67 15.87
CA THR A 38 17.51 14.31 17.30
C THR A 38 17.74 12.83 17.55
N PHE A 39 18.07 12.49 18.79
CA PHE A 39 18.19 11.09 19.24
C PHE A 39 16.91 10.29 19.01
N GLU A 40 15.73 10.87 19.32
CA GLU A 40 14.45 10.16 19.19
C GLU A 40 14.09 9.93 17.72
N GLU A 41 14.35 10.90 16.84
CA GLU A 41 14.17 10.72 15.38
C GLU A 41 15.12 9.63 14.83
N ALA A 42 16.38 9.63 15.26
CA ALA A 42 17.33 8.59 14.87
C ALA A 42 16.92 7.21 15.39
N LYS A 43 16.44 7.13 16.63
CA LYS A 43 15.91 5.89 17.22
C LYS A 43 14.70 5.37 16.44
N ALA A 44 13.74 6.23 16.10
CA ALA A 44 12.59 5.87 15.27
C ALA A 44 13.02 5.42 13.86
N PHE A 45 14.03 6.08 13.29
CA PHE A 45 14.57 5.71 11.97
C PHE A 45 15.24 4.35 11.96
N PHE A 46 16.08 4.02 12.96
CA PHE A 46 16.82 2.75 13.02
C PHE A 46 16.02 1.60 13.64
N ARG A 47 15.02 1.91 14.47
CA ARG A 47 14.20 0.94 15.21
C ARG A 47 12.72 1.30 15.11
N PRO A 48 12.18 1.36 13.87
CA PRO A 48 10.77 1.70 13.66
C PRO A 48 9.88 0.66 14.34
N LYS A 49 8.83 1.13 14.99
CA LYS A 49 7.85 0.29 15.67
C LYS A 49 6.60 0.16 14.82
N ILE A 50 6.01 -1.02 14.80
CA ILE A 50 4.78 -1.27 14.05
C ILE A 50 3.58 -0.50 14.64
N GLU A 51 3.63 -0.22 15.94
CA GLU A 51 2.62 0.54 16.68
C GLU A 51 2.60 2.03 16.30
N ASP A 52 3.65 2.53 15.63
CA ASP A 52 3.74 3.92 15.16
C ASP A 52 2.98 4.13 13.82
N LEU A 53 2.37 3.08 13.26
CA LEU A 53 1.47 3.21 12.10
C LEU A 53 0.24 4.03 12.47
N HIS A 54 -0.13 4.96 11.59
CA HIS A 54 -1.34 5.77 11.78
C HIS A 54 -2.61 4.94 11.75
N ASN A 55 -3.62 5.39 12.48
CA ASN A 55 -4.96 4.80 12.42
C ASN A 55 -5.48 4.83 10.97
N PRO A 56 -5.88 3.68 10.38
CA PRO A 56 -6.35 3.62 9.00
C PRO A 56 -7.63 4.44 8.76
N PHE A 57 -8.47 4.63 9.77
CA PHE A 57 -9.70 5.43 9.68
C PHE A 57 -9.47 6.94 9.54
N LEU A 58 -8.21 7.41 9.64
CA LEU A 58 -7.86 8.79 9.27
C LEU A 58 -7.86 9.00 7.74
N MET A 59 -7.85 7.91 6.95
CA MET A 59 -7.92 7.99 5.50
C MET A 59 -9.37 8.24 5.07
N LYS A 60 -9.55 9.24 4.22
CA LYS A 60 -10.87 9.64 3.72
C LYS A 60 -11.58 8.45 3.07
N ASP A 61 -12.88 8.27 3.36
CA ASP A 61 -13.77 7.21 2.88
C ASP A 61 -13.42 5.79 3.40
N MET A 62 -12.48 5.63 4.34
CA MET A 62 -12.13 4.31 4.89
C MET A 62 -13.33 3.63 5.56
N ASP A 63 -14.15 4.39 6.28
CA ASP A 63 -15.40 3.94 6.90
C ASP A 63 -16.37 3.36 5.86
N LYS A 64 -16.56 4.05 4.74
CA LYS A 64 -17.44 3.59 3.65
C LYS A 64 -16.91 2.34 2.95
N ALA A 65 -15.57 2.26 2.76
CA ALA A 65 -14.93 1.09 2.17
C ALA A 65 -15.14 -0.15 3.05
N VAL A 66 -14.91 0.00 4.34
CA VAL A 66 -15.11 -1.07 5.34
C VAL A 66 -16.58 -1.51 5.36
N GLU A 67 -17.52 -0.57 5.51
CA GLU A 67 -18.96 -0.87 5.52
C GLU A 67 -19.41 -1.61 4.25
N ARG A 68 -18.92 -1.20 3.07
CA ARG A 68 -19.27 -1.83 1.80
C ARG A 68 -18.76 -3.27 1.70
N ILE A 69 -17.52 -3.52 2.13
CA ILE A 69 -16.95 -4.88 2.13
C ILE A 69 -17.65 -5.75 3.18
N GLU A 70 -17.87 -5.24 4.40
CA GLU A 70 -18.59 -5.98 5.44
C GLU A 70 -20.01 -6.37 4.99
N ARG A 71 -20.70 -5.47 4.28
CA ARG A 71 -22.00 -5.77 3.67
C ARG A 71 -21.87 -6.90 2.64
N ALA A 72 -20.90 -6.83 1.75
CA ALA A 72 -20.69 -7.87 0.73
C ALA A 72 -20.42 -9.23 1.37
N LEU A 73 -19.59 -9.28 2.42
CA LEU A 73 -19.32 -10.51 3.18
C LEU A 73 -20.58 -11.05 3.88
N ALA A 74 -21.38 -10.17 4.51
CA ALA A 74 -22.59 -10.56 5.22
C ALA A 74 -23.71 -11.07 4.30
N THR A 75 -23.77 -10.58 3.05
CA THR A 75 -24.77 -10.97 2.05
C THR A 75 -24.25 -11.99 1.02
N ASN A 76 -23.03 -12.50 1.22
CA ASN A 76 -22.38 -13.46 0.34
C ASN A 76 -22.27 -12.99 -1.12
N GLU A 77 -22.01 -11.68 -1.32
CA GLU A 77 -21.78 -11.09 -2.64
C GLU A 77 -20.42 -11.54 -3.22
N ARG A 78 -20.33 -11.57 -4.54
CA ARG A 78 -19.07 -11.84 -5.24
C ARG A 78 -18.23 -10.57 -5.36
N ILE A 79 -16.97 -10.66 -4.90
CA ILE A 79 -16.01 -9.56 -4.87
C ILE A 79 -14.89 -9.84 -5.87
N LEU A 80 -14.64 -8.90 -6.80
CA LEU A 80 -13.50 -8.95 -7.70
C LEU A 80 -12.36 -8.08 -7.13
N VAL A 81 -11.23 -8.71 -6.82
CA VAL A 81 -9.99 -8.03 -6.43
C VAL A 81 -9.23 -7.70 -7.72
N TYR A 82 -9.23 -6.43 -8.07
CA TYR A 82 -8.63 -5.92 -9.30
C TYR A 82 -7.34 -5.16 -8.99
N GLY A 83 -6.29 -5.31 -9.78
CA GLY A 83 -5.06 -4.52 -9.63
C GLY A 83 -4.36 -4.31 -10.95
N ASP A 84 -3.39 -3.40 -10.97
CA ASP A 84 -2.55 -3.21 -12.14
C ASP A 84 -1.55 -4.36 -12.32
N TYR A 85 -0.90 -4.42 -13.47
CA TYR A 85 -0.01 -5.52 -13.88
C TYR A 85 1.43 -5.40 -13.38
N ASP A 86 1.81 -4.28 -12.76
CA ASP A 86 3.16 -4.11 -12.22
C ASP A 86 3.33 -4.77 -10.84
N VAL A 87 4.48 -4.56 -10.20
CA VAL A 87 4.76 -5.22 -8.92
C VAL A 87 3.90 -4.67 -7.79
N ASP A 88 3.61 -3.35 -7.76
CA ASP A 88 2.74 -2.77 -6.74
C ASP A 88 1.31 -3.28 -6.90
N GLY A 89 0.76 -3.25 -8.12
CA GLY A 89 -0.58 -3.78 -8.40
C GLY A 89 -0.71 -5.28 -8.12
N THR A 90 0.22 -6.11 -8.58
CA THR A 90 0.16 -7.57 -8.37
C THR A 90 0.33 -7.98 -6.92
N THR A 91 1.22 -7.33 -6.16
CA THR A 91 1.37 -7.57 -4.71
C THR A 91 0.16 -7.07 -3.93
N SER A 92 -0.46 -5.97 -4.35
CA SER A 92 -1.72 -5.45 -3.80
C SER A 92 -2.86 -6.44 -3.94
N VAL A 93 -3.02 -7.02 -5.15
CA VAL A 93 -4.01 -8.07 -5.41
C VAL A 93 -3.76 -9.30 -4.54
N ALA A 94 -2.50 -9.77 -4.48
CA ALA A 94 -2.14 -10.91 -3.65
C ALA A 94 -2.42 -10.67 -2.15
N LEU A 95 -2.14 -9.46 -1.65
CA LEU A 95 -2.43 -9.06 -0.27
C LEU A 95 -3.93 -9.10 0.03
N MET A 96 -4.72 -8.41 -0.79
CA MET A 96 -6.16 -8.28 -0.58
C MET A 96 -6.88 -9.61 -0.76
N ALA A 97 -6.54 -10.38 -1.81
CA ALA A 97 -7.12 -11.69 -2.05
C ALA A 97 -6.81 -12.65 -0.90
N THR A 98 -5.54 -12.76 -0.48
CA THR A 98 -5.15 -13.63 0.64
C THR A 98 -5.89 -13.27 1.93
N TYR A 99 -6.14 -11.98 2.20
CA TYR A 99 -6.92 -11.57 3.37
C TYR A 99 -8.41 -11.94 3.23
N LEU A 100 -9.04 -11.59 2.11
CA LEU A 100 -10.46 -11.87 1.89
C LEU A 100 -10.77 -13.36 1.79
N GLU A 101 -9.86 -14.19 1.28
CA GLU A 101 -9.98 -15.67 1.28
C GLU A 101 -10.13 -16.26 2.69
N THR A 102 -9.67 -15.57 3.73
CA THR A 102 -9.90 -15.98 5.12
C THR A 102 -11.34 -15.72 5.59
N LYS A 103 -12.13 -14.94 4.84
CA LYS A 103 -13.47 -14.46 5.20
C LYS A 103 -14.57 -15.05 4.30
N THR A 104 -14.27 -15.32 3.03
CA THR A 104 -15.24 -15.80 2.04
C THR A 104 -14.54 -16.54 0.90
N ASP A 105 -15.27 -17.44 0.25
CA ASP A 105 -14.89 -18.11 -1.00
C ASP A 105 -15.43 -17.37 -2.24
N GLN A 106 -16.22 -16.30 -2.06
CA GLN A 106 -16.89 -15.54 -3.11
C GLN A 106 -15.98 -14.43 -3.68
N ILE A 107 -14.73 -14.77 -3.97
CA ILE A 107 -13.76 -13.83 -4.56
C ILE A 107 -13.12 -14.38 -5.82
N ALA A 108 -12.68 -13.49 -6.69
CA ALA A 108 -11.73 -13.77 -7.76
C ALA A 108 -10.77 -12.60 -7.91
N THR A 109 -9.68 -12.83 -8.64
CA THR A 109 -8.68 -11.80 -8.93
C THR A 109 -8.69 -11.47 -10.42
N TYR A 110 -8.39 -10.21 -10.77
CA TYR A 110 -8.22 -9.77 -12.15
C TYR A 110 -7.03 -8.83 -12.27
N ILE A 111 -6.17 -9.13 -13.21
CA ILE A 111 -5.04 -8.27 -13.60
C ILE A 111 -5.16 -8.05 -15.11
N PRO A 112 -5.22 -6.79 -15.59
CA PRO A 112 -5.40 -6.50 -17.01
C PRO A 112 -4.17 -6.93 -17.82
N ASP A 113 -4.41 -7.35 -19.07
CA ASP A 113 -3.32 -7.59 -19.99
C ASP A 113 -2.68 -6.28 -20.43
N ARG A 114 -1.36 -6.19 -20.24
CA ARG A 114 -0.58 -4.98 -20.53
C ARG A 114 -0.72 -4.48 -21.97
N PHE A 115 -0.84 -5.40 -22.92
CA PHE A 115 -0.83 -5.09 -24.35
C PHE A 115 -2.23 -4.90 -24.93
N GLU A 116 -3.21 -5.67 -24.44
CA GLU A 116 -4.59 -5.61 -24.94
C GLU A 116 -5.44 -4.56 -24.21
N GLU A 117 -5.22 -4.36 -22.92
CA GLU A 117 -6.08 -3.53 -22.06
C GLU A 117 -5.40 -2.24 -21.61
N GLY A 118 -4.07 -2.24 -21.56
CA GLY A 118 -3.27 -1.11 -21.10
C GLY A 118 -3.21 -1.00 -19.57
N TYR A 119 -2.83 0.18 -19.10
CA TYR A 119 -2.62 0.47 -17.68
C TYR A 119 -3.94 0.80 -16.96
N GLY A 120 -4.08 0.26 -15.76
CA GLY A 120 -5.15 0.60 -14.82
C GLY A 120 -6.48 -0.10 -15.14
N VAL A 121 -7.58 0.46 -14.66
CA VAL A 121 -8.92 -0.10 -14.85
C VAL A 121 -9.27 -0.18 -16.34
N SER A 122 -9.77 -1.34 -16.82
CA SER A 122 -10.20 -1.56 -18.20
C SER A 122 -11.71 -1.82 -18.31
N TYR A 123 -12.33 -1.52 -19.46
CA TYR A 123 -13.71 -1.93 -19.73
C TYR A 123 -13.84 -3.45 -19.76
N LYS A 124 -12.86 -4.16 -20.33
CA LYS A 124 -12.84 -5.64 -20.38
C LYS A 124 -12.88 -6.26 -18.98
N GLY A 125 -12.12 -5.69 -18.01
CA GLY A 125 -12.16 -6.13 -16.62
C GLY A 125 -13.49 -5.83 -15.92
N ILE A 126 -14.15 -4.72 -16.27
CA ILE A 126 -15.49 -4.42 -15.78
C ILE A 126 -16.53 -5.37 -16.40
N ASP A 127 -16.45 -5.61 -17.70
CA ASP A 127 -17.34 -6.57 -18.39
C ASP A 127 -17.16 -7.98 -17.83
N TYR A 128 -15.92 -8.39 -17.53
CA TYR A 128 -15.64 -9.64 -16.82
C TYR A 128 -16.36 -9.70 -15.46
N ALA A 129 -16.36 -8.61 -14.72
CA ALA A 129 -17.08 -8.55 -13.44
C ALA A 129 -18.59 -8.71 -13.64
N ILE A 130 -19.17 -8.02 -14.61
CA ILE A 130 -20.61 -8.08 -14.95
C ILE A 130 -21.00 -9.50 -15.40
N ASP A 131 -20.26 -10.07 -16.34
CA ASP A 131 -20.54 -11.38 -16.94
C ASP A 131 -20.41 -12.54 -15.95
N ASN A 132 -19.72 -12.32 -14.82
CA ASN A 132 -19.52 -13.30 -13.77
C ASN A 132 -20.21 -12.94 -12.45
N ASP A 133 -21.22 -12.07 -12.47
CA ASP A 133 -22.07 -11.70 -11.31
C ASP A 133 -21.29 -11.11 -10.12
N PHE A 134 -20.16 -10.42 -10.35
CA PHE A 134 -19.49 -9.65 -9.31
C PHE A 134 -20.23 -8.33 -9.09
N THR A 135 -20.55 -8.02 -7.84
CA THR A 135 -21.27 -6.80 -7.46
C THR A 135 -20.36 -5.73 -6.87
N LEU A 136 -19.12 -6.10 -6.54
CA LEU A 136 -18.12 -5.21 -5.97
C LEU A 136 -16.74 -5.47 -6.63
N ILE A 137 -16.11 -4.40 -7.10
CA ILE A 137 -14.70 -4.39 -7.50
C ILE A 137 -13.90 -3.61 -6.47
N VAL A 138 -12.87 -4.26 -5.88
CA VAL A 138 -11.85 -3.59 -5.08
C VAL A 138 -10.63 -3.39 -5.98
N ALA A 139 -10.48 -2.18 -6.48
CA ALA A 139 -9.38 -1.78 -7.37
C ALA A 139 -8.19 -1.30 -6.54
N LEU A 140 -7.02 -1.88 -6.79
CA LEU A 140 -5.79 -1.68 -6.06
C LEU A 140 -4.69 -1.12 -6.98
N ASP A 141 -3.98 -0.11 -6.52
CA ASP A 141 -2.91 0.57 -7.25
C ASP A 141 -3.35 1.18 -8.59
N CYS A 142 -4.64 1.43 -8.74
CA CYS A 142 -5.22 2.04 -9.92
C CYS A 142 -6.63 2.56 -9.65
N GLY A 143 -7.13 3.39 -10.56
CA GLY A 143 -8.54 3.74 -10.58
C GLY A 143 -8.85 5.19 -10.19
N VAL A 144 -7.96 5.93 -9.51
CA VAL A 144 -8.24 7.29 -9.05
C VAL A 144 -8.57 8.29 -10.18
N LYS A 145 -8.20 7.96 -11.41
CA LYS A 145 -8.51 8.74 -12.63
C LYS A 145 -9.55 8.08 -13.54
N ALA A 146 -10.07 6.91 -13.19
CA ALA A 146 -10.95 6.10 -14.03
C ALA A 146 -12.42 6.56 -13.98
N VAL A 147 -12.69 7.87 -14.13
CA VAL A 147 -14.03 8.47 -13.94
C VAL A 147 -15.09 7.80 -14.79
N ASP A 148 -14.88 7.72 -16.11
CA ASP A 148 -15.87 7.18 -17.04
C ASP A 148 -16.07 5.67 -16.87
N LYS A 149 -14.99 4.93 -16.55
CA LYS A 149 -15.02 3.49 -16.36
C LYS A 149 -15.76 3.10 -15.08
N VAL A 150 -15.53 3.84 -13.99
CA VAL A 150 -16.27 3.64 -12.74
C VAL A 150 -17.75 4.01 -12.91
N GLN A 151 -18.05 5.05 -13.67
CA GLN A 151 -19.45 5.37 -14.02
C GLN A 151 -20.11 4.25 -14.83
N TYR A 152 -19.40 3.71 -15.83
CA TYR A 152 -19.89 2.57 -16.61
C TYR A 152 -20.21 1.36 -15.71
N ALA A 153 -19.34 1.00 -14.79
CA ALA A 153 -19.58 -0.09 -13.85
C ALA A 153 -20.81 0.17 -12.96
N LYS A 154 -20.91 1.39 -12.43
CA LYS A 154 -22.05 1.83 -11.61
C LYS A 154 -23.38 1.73 -12.35
N ASP A 155 -23.42 2.14 -13.62
CA ASP A 155 -24.61 2.06 -14.46
C ASP A 155 -25.03 0.60 -14.74
N LYS A 156 -24.11 -0.34 -14.55
CA LYS A 156 -24.31 -1.78 -14.65
C LYS A 156 -24.54 -2.48 -13.31
N GLY A 157 -24.62 -1.72 -12.22
CA GLY A 157 -24.88 -2.26 -10.89
C GLY A 157 -23.64 -2.83 -10.17
N VAL A 158 -22.42 -2.53 -10.64
CA VAL A 158 -21.16 -2.94 -10.00
C VAL A 158 -20.56 -1.77 -9.24
N ASP A 159 -20.41 -1.93 -7.93
CA ASP A 159 -19.78 -0.97 -7.05
C ASP A 159 -18.26 -1.01 -7.15
N PHE A 160 -17.62 0.13 -6.91
CA PHE A 160 -16.15 0.24 -6.82
C PHE A 160 -15.70 0.74 -5.45
N ILE A 161 -14.63 0.13 -4.94
CA ILE A 161 -13.73 0.70 -3.92
C ILE A 161 -12.37 0.85 -4.58
N ILE A 162 -11.80 2.05 -4.51
CA ILE A 162 -10.50 2.37 -5.10
C ILE A 162 -9.48 2.54 -3.98
N CYS A 163 -8.39 1.78 -4.05
CA CYS A 163 -7.20 1.90 -3.19
C CYS A 163 -6.03 2.31 -4.06
N ASP A 164 -5.76 3.60 -4.13
CA ASP A 164 -4.77 4.16 -5.06
C ASP A 164 -3.84 5.14 -4.34
N HIS A 165 -2.69 5.43 -4.93
CA HIS A 165 -1.72 6.39 -4.41
C HIS A 165 -1.23 7.38 -5.49
N HIS A 166 -1.73 7.24 -6.69
CA HIS A 166 -1.42 8.15 -7.79
C HIS A 166 -2.08 9.51 -7.54
N ARG A 167 -1.48 10.58 -8.09
CA ARG A 167 -2.08 11.92 -7.97
C ARG A 167 -3.47 11.93 -8.63
N PRO A 168 -4.52 12.29 -7.89
CA PRO A 168 -5.86 12.39 -8.43
C PRO A 168 -5.96 13.39 -9.59
N GLY A 169 -6.95 13.20 -10.47
CA GLY A 169 -7.34 14.18 -11.48
C GLY A 169 -8.22 15.30 -10.90
N ASP A 170 -8.72 16.17 -11.77
CA ASP A 170 -9.61 17.28 -11.38
C ASP A 170 -10.95 16.77 -10.81
N LYS A 171 -11.37 15.59 -11.23
CA LYS A 171 -12.59 14.92 -10.75
C LYS A 171 -12.24 13.53 -10.26
N LEU A 172 -12.83 13.16 -9.12
CA LEU A 172 -12.75 11.78 -8.60
C LEU A 172 -13.85 10.92 -9.23
N PRO A 173 -13.59 9.62 -9.43
CA PRO A 173 -14.61 8.65 -9.81
C PRO A 173 -15.73 8.59 -8.76
N GLN A 174 -16.96 8.32 -9.22
CA GLN A 174 -18.13 8.13 -8.35
C GLN A 174 -18.18 6.71 -7.77
N ALA A 175 -17.06 6.26 -7.21
CA ALA A 175 -16.95 5.02 -6.46
C ALA A 175 -17.63 5.14 -5.09
N VAL A 176 -17.93 4.01 -4.44
CA VAL A 176 -18.42 3.98 -3.05
C VAL A 176 -17.37 4.58 -2.11
N ALA A 177 -16.12 4.27 -2.34
CA ALA A 177 -14.99 4.82 -1.61
C ALA A 177 -13.78 5.02 -2.52
N VAL A 178 -13.03 6.10 -2.30
CA VAL A 178 -11.73 6.36 -2.94
C VAL A 178 -10.69 6.58 -1.85
N LEU A 179 -9.95 5.53 -1.54
CA LEU A 179 -8.86 5.55 -0.57
C LEU A 179 -7.58 5.99 -1.27
N ASP A 180 -7.26 7.26 -1.12
CA ASP A 180 -6.03 7.83 -1.65
C ASP A 180 -5.54 8.94 -0.71
N PRO A 181 -4.37 8.76 -0.08
CA PRO A 181 -3.83 9.75 0.84
C PRO A 181 -3.49 11.09 0.16
N LYS A 182 -3.28 11.11 -1.18
CA LYS A 182 -2.92 12.32 -1.96
C LYS A 182 -4.13 13.16 -2.38
N ARG A 183 -5.35 12.74 -2.08
CA ARG A 183 -6.55 13.56 -2.29
C ARG A 183 -6.45 14.86 -1.48
N ALA A 184 -6.92 15.95 -2.06
CA ALA A 184 -6.89 17.26 -1.40
C ALA A 184 -7.76 17.33 -0.13
N ASP A 185 -8.84 16.53 -0.07
CA ASP A 185 -9.77 16.44 1.07
C ASP A 185 -9.44 15.30 2.05
N CYS A 186 -8.30 14.61 1.86
CA CYS A 186 -7.85 13.55 2.76
C CYS A 186 -6.88 14.10 3.80
N THR A 187 -7.16 13.87 5.07
CA THR A 187 -6.33 14.32 6.21
C THR A 187 -5.36 13.27 6.70
N TYR A 188 -5.23 12.14 5.99
CA TYR A 188 -4.29 11.09 6.37
C TYR A 188 -2.87 11.65 6.47
N PRO A 189 -2.14 11.42 7.59
CA PRO A 189 -0.89 12.14 7.86
C PRO A 189 0.24 11.82 6.89
N PHE A 190 0.28 10.58 6.36
CA PHE A 190 1.35 10.14 5.46
C PHE A 190 0.86 9.98 4.03
N LYS A 191 1.42 10.79 3.10
CA LYS A 191 0.93 10.89 1.72
C LYS A 191 1.62 9.94 0.73
N GLU A 192 2.71 9.30 1.13
CA GLU A 192 3.61 8.59 0.22
C GLU A 192 3.49 7.05 0.33
N LEU A 193 2.35 6.53 0.79
CA LEU A 193 2.09 5.09 0.70
C LEU A 193 2.14 4.65 -0.76
N CYS A 194 2.63 3.43 -1.04
CA CYS A 194 2.41 2.75 -2.32
C CYS A 194 0.99 2.16 -2.39
N GLY A 195 0.54 1.69 -3.56
CA GLY A 195 -0.79 1.11 -3.73
C GLY A 195 -1.05 -0.08 -2.80
N CYS A 196 -0.07 -0.99 -2.66
CA CYS A 196 -0.12 -2.09 -1.70
C CYS A 196 -0.18 -1.61 -0.24
N GLY A 197 0.46 -0.49 0.08
CA GLY A 197 0.38 0.16 1.38
C GLY A 197 -1.03 0.69 1.68
N VAL A 198 -1.72 1.26 0.69
CA VAL A 198 -3.13 1.67 0.82
C VAL A 198 -4.03 0.44 1.00
N GLY A 199 -3.84 -0.62 0.20
CA GLY A 199 -4.53 -1.90 0.38
C GLY A 199 -4.30 -2.52 1.77
N PHE A 200 -3.07 -2.45 2.28
CA PHE A 200 -2.76 -2.86 3.65
C PHE A 200 -3.54 -2.07 4.70
N LYS A 201 -3.70 -0.76 4.52
CA LYS A 201 -4.53 0.05 5.44
C LYS A 201 -6.00 -0.37 5.41
N LEU A 202 -6.51 -0.78 4.26
CA LEU A 202 -7.89 -1.27 4.16
C LEU A 202 -8.06 -2.60 4.90
N ILE A 203 -7.18 -3.60 4.73
CA ILE A 203 -7.29 -4.86 5.49
C ILE A 203 -7.08 -4.63 7.00
N HIS A 204 -6.20 -3.70 7.39
CA HIS A 204 -6.02 -3.32 8.78
C HIS A 204 -7.31 -2.70 9.37
N ALA A 205 -8.01 -1.85 8.62
CA ALA A 205 -9.29 -1.27 9.05
C ALA A 205 -10.39 -2.33 9.18
N LEU A 206 -10.49 -3.26 8.21
CA LEU A 206 -11.44 -4.37 8.25
C LEU A 206 -11.24 -5.25 9.49
N GLY A 207 -10.01 -5.68 9.74
CA GLY A 207 -9.73 -6.52 10.89
C GLY A 207 -9.86 -5.80 12.23
N HIS A 208 -9.57 -4.50 12.29
CA HIS A 208 -9.81 -3.70 13.50
C HIS A 208 -11.27 -3.79 13.95
N ASN A 209 -12.24 -3.70 13.03
CA ASN A 209 -13.65 -3.87 13.34
C ASN A 209 -14.01 -5.29 13.80
N GLN A 210 -13.21 -6.28 13.40
CA GLN A 210 -13.40 -7.69 13.78
C GLN A 210 -12.60 -8.07 15.05
N GLY A 211 -11.94 -7.10 15.70
CA GLY A 211 -11.15 -7.32 16.90
C GLY A 211 -9.77 -7.94 16.65
N GLU A 212 -9.31 -7.97 15.40
CA GLU A 212 -7.96 -8.41 15.05
C GLU A 212 -6.91 -7.41 15.53
N SER A 213 -5.79 -7.91 15.99
CA SER A 213 -4.67 -7.09 16.43
C SER A 213 -3.73 -6.74 15.27
N LEU A 214 -2.95 -5.68 15.40
CA LEU A 214 -1.96 -5.31 14.38
C LEU A 214 -0.96 -6.44 14.08
N LYS A 215 -0.73 -7.36 15.02
CA LYS A 215 0.16 -8.51 14.85
C LYS A 215 -0.36 -9.52 13.83
N ASP A 216 -1.68 -9.61 13.68
CA ASP A 216 -2.32 -10.54 12.74
C ASP A 216 -2.06 -10.15 11.28
N PHE A 217 -1.68 -8.87 11.05
CA PHE A 217 -1.35 -8.34 9.72
C PHE A 217 0.14 -8.43 9.37
N LEU A 218 1.02 -8.77 10.33
CA LEU A 218 2.46 -8.89 10.06
C LEU A 218 2.79 -9.84 8.89
N PRO A 219 2.11 -10.99 8.72
CA PRO A 219 2.38 -11.90 7.61
C PRO A 219 2.17 -11.31 6.20
N TYR A 220 1.44 -10.20 6.09
CA TYR A 220 1.20 -9.54 4.80
C TYR A 220 2.27 -8.49 4.44
N LEU A 221 3.15 -8.14 5.38
CA LEU A 221 4.13 -7.07 5.20
C LEU A 221 5.25 -7.42 4.21
N ASP A 222 5.48 -8.68 3.92
CA ASP A 222 6.41 -9.13 2.88
C ASP A 222 5.98 -8.61 1.49
N LEU A 223 4.67 -8.65 1.19
CA LEU A 223 4.10 -8.09 -0.04
C LEU A 223 4.24 -6.57 -0.08
N VAL A 224 3.90 -5.89 1.03
CA VAL A 224 4.00 -4.44 1.13
C VAL A 224 5.44 -3.95 0.99
N ALA A 225 6.40 -4.65 1.61
CA ALA A 225 7.83 -4.29 1.48
C ALA A 225 8.33 -4.48 0.04
N THR A 226 7.83 -5.49 -0.68
CA THR A 226 8.15 -5.72 -2.08
C THR A 226 7.63 -4.59 -2.96
N ALA A 227 6.37 -4.20 -2.76
CA ALA A 227 5.76 -3.06 -3.43
C ALA A 227 6.54 -1.76 -3.22
N ILE A 228 6.83 -1.42 -1.95
CA ILE A 228 7.62 -0.23 -1.59
C ILE A 228 8.96 -0.19 -2.32
N GLY A 229 9.64 -1.34 -2.42
CA GLY A 229 10.92 -1.44 -3.11
C GLY A 229 10.82 -1.33 -4.62
N ALA A 230 9.77 -1.86 -5.23
CA ALA A 230 9.57 -1.89 -6.67
C ALA A 230 9.04 -0.56 -7.23
N ASP A 231 8.09 0.07 -6.54
CA ASP A 231 7.49 1.35 -6.93
C ASP A 231 8.38 2.57 -6.60
N ILE A 232 9.48 2.34 -5.88
CA ILE A 232 10.49 3.37 -5.54
C ILE A 232 9.88 4.55 -4.75
N VAL A 233 8.84 4.31 -3.96
CA VAL A 233 8.30 5.32 -3.04
C VAL A 233 9.31 5.68 -1.94
N PRO A 234 9.25 6.88 -1.36
CA PRO A 234 10.17 7.29 -0.31
C PRO A 234 10.14 6.34 0.90
N ILE A 235 11.30 5.79 1.29
CA ILE A 235 11.43 4.89 2.46
C ILE A 235 11.56 5.73 3.74
N VAL A 236 10.51 6.48 4.04
CA VAL A 236 10.37 7.31 5.24
C VAL A 236 8.99 7.06 5.87
N GLY A 237 8.74 7.55 7.09
CA GLY A 237 7.45 7.44 7.76
C GLY A 237 6.93 6.00 7.76
N GLU A 238 5.66 5.81 7.40
CA GLU A 238 5.04 4.48 7.40
C GLU A 238 5.68 3.50 6.40
N ASN A 239 6.12 3.97 5.22
CA ASN A 239 6.82 3.10 4.27
C ASN A 239 8.09 2.49 4.89
N ARG A 240 8.80 3.24 5.73
CA ARG A 240 9.96 2.71 6.43
C ARG A 240 9.57 1.67 7.48
N ILE A 241 8.50 1.91 8.24
CA ILE A 241 7.97 0.95 9.22
C ILE A 241 7.58 -0.36 8.52
N LEU A 242 6.77 -0.25 7.47
CA LEU A 242 6.26 -1.39 6.70
C LEU A 242 7.39 -2.17 6.03
N ALA A 243 8.34 -1.49 5.38
CA ALA A 243 9.48 -2.13 4.74
C ALA A 243 10.40 -2.82 5.76
N TYR A 244 10.69 -2.18 6.90
CA TYR A 244 11.55 -2.75 7.95
C TYR A 244 10.98 -4.06 8.51
N HIS A 245 9.69 -4.09 8.82
CA HIS A 245 9.03 -5.29 9.32
C HIS A 245 8.79 -6.32 8.22
N GLY A 246 8.45 -5.88 7.00
CA GLY A 246 8.18 -6.77 5.88
C GLY A 246 9.43 -7.54 5.40
N VAL A 247 10.60 -6.89 5.33
CA VAL A 247 11.87 -7.58 5.04
C VAL A 247 12.18 -8.64 6.11
N ARG A 248 11.88 -8.38 7.37
CA ARG A 248 12.06 -9.36 8.44
C ARG A 248 11.14 -10.57 8.29
N VAL A 249 9.86 -10.32 7.94
CA VAL A 249 8.91 -11.40 7.63
C VAL A 249 9.40 -12.23 6.45
N MET A 250 9.83 -11.58 5.39
CA MET A 250 10.36 -12.22 4.18
C MET A 250 11.58 -13.09 4.46
N ASN A 251 12.48 -12.66 5.36
CA ASN A 251 13.65 -13.47 5.74
C ASN A 251 13.29 -14.62 6.72
N ALA A 252 12.34 -14.42 7.61
CA ALA A 252 11.98 -15.41 8.62
C ALA A 252 11.07 -16.54 8.07
N SER A 253 10.10 -16.17 7.22
CA SER A 253 9.10 -17.09 6.68
C SER A 253 8.62 -16.63 5.30
N PRO A 254 9.48 -16.72 4.27
CA PRO A 254 9.13 -16.26 2.93
C PRO A 254 8.00 -17.09 2.34
N ARG A 255 7.06 -16.44 1.66
CA ARG A 255 6.01 -17.09 0.87
C ARG A 255 6.61 -17.98 -0.24
N PRO A 256 5.91 -19.02 -0.73
CA PRO A 256 6.43 -19.90 -1.77
C PRO A 256 6.97 -19.16 -3.00
N GLY A 257 6.28 -18.10 -3.46
CA GLY A 257 6.73 -17.26 -4.57
C GLY A 257 8.07 -16.56 -4.28
N PHE A 258 8.23 -15.98 -3.10
CA PHE A 258 9.50 -15.35 -2.69
C PHE A 258 10.62 -16.38 -2.50
N GLN A 259 10.30 -17.55 -1.96
CA GLN A 259 11.29 -18.66 -1.88
C GLN A 259 11.84 -19.02 -3.27
N ALA A 260 10.95 -19.13 -4.26
CA ALA A 260 11.34 -19.44 -5.64
C ALA A 260 12.21 -18.32 -6.25
N LEU A 261 11.84 -17.06 -6.05
CA LEU A 261 12.61 -15.90 -6.53
C LEU A 261 13.99 -15.83 -5.87
N ILE A 262 14.09 -15.95 -4.54
CA ILE A 262 15.36 -15.93 -3.80
C ILE A 262 16.27 -17.07 -4.28
N LYS A 263 15.74 -18.28 -4.46
CA LYS A 263 16.49 -19.41 -4.97
C LYS A 263 17.05 -19.14 -6.38
N ASN A 264 16.25 -18.53 -7.25
CA ASN A 264 16.67 -18.25 -8.64
C ASN A 264 17.77 -17.18 -8.72
N ILE A 265 17.76 -16.18 -7.84
CA ILE A 265 18.85 -15.19 -7.78
C ILE A 265 20.05 -15.65 -6.96
N LYS A 266 20.06 -16.91 -6.47
CA LYS A 266 21.14 -17.53 -5.69
C LYS A 266 21.52 -16.74 -4.43
N LYS A 267 20.56 -16.03 -3.84
CA LYS A 267 20.69 -15.35 -2.54
C LYS A 267 19.90 -16.12 -1.50
N THR A 268 20.42 -16.18 -0.28
CA THR A 268 19.80 -16.92 0.84
C THR A 268 18.97 -16.02 1.76
N THR A 269 19.30 -14.72 1.81
CA THR A 269 18.61 -13.70 2.64
C THR A 269 18.61 -12.35 1.93
N LEU A 270 17.67 -11.50 2.27
CA LEU A 270 17.54 -10.11 1.81
C LEU A 270 18.09 -9.11 2.83
#